data_7672042cdbcda31360bc311215f3c2c1
#
_entry.id   7672042cdbcda31360bc311215f3c2c1
#
_cell.length_a   1.000
_cell.length_b   1.000
_cell.length_c   1.000
_cell.angle_alpha   90.00
_cell.angle_beta   90.00
_cell.angle_gamma   90.00
#
_symmetry.space_group_name_H-M   'P 1'
#
loop_
_entity.id
_entity.type
_entity.pdbx_description
1 polymer ?
#
loop_
_entity_poly.entity_id
_entity_poly.type
_entity_poly.pdbx_seq_one_letter_code
_entity_poly.pdbx_strand_id
1 'polypeptide(L)'
;MDDLVWFVRDRRYQGSLKHSGVIIPVAHRETVFDLTGAEVAATFRLLRRVKAWMDAEFSPDGYNVGWNCGRVGGQELFHARLHVGRRKWIR
;
A
#
# COMPACT_ATOMS: atom_id res chain seq x y z
N MET A 1 2.10 -13.41 -11.67
CA MET A 1 2.09 -11.94 -11.62
C MET A 1 0.67 -11.45 -11.77
N ASP A 2 0.23 -10.56 -10.91
CA ASP A 2 -1.12 -10.02 -11.01
C ASP A 2 -1.11 -8.78 -11.90
N ASP A 3 -1.79 -8.87 -13.06
CA ASP A 3 -1.90 -7.74 -13.98
C ASP A 3 -2.90 -6.68 -13.51
N LEU A 4 -3.58 -6.92 -12.40
CA LEU A 4 -4.63 -6.03 -11.89
C LEU A 4 -4.12 -4.96 -10.93
N VAL A 5 -2.96 -5.14 -10.32
CA VAL A 5 -2.43 -4.25 -9.29
C VAL A 5 -0.93 -4.06 -9.44
N TRP A 6 -0.46 -2.89 -8.99
CA TRP A 6 0.96 -2.54 -8.98
C TRP A 6 1.39 -2.12 -7.59
N PHE A 7 2.64 -2.43 -7.23
CA PHE A 7 3.29 -1.84 -6.06
C PHE A 7 4.19 -0.70 -6.52
N VAL A 8 3.95 0.49 -5.96
CA VAL A 8 4.67 1.72 -6.32
C VAL A 8 5.34 2.30 -5.08
N ARG A 9 6.62 2.61 -5.20
CA ARG A 9 7.37 3.31 -4.16
C ARG A 9 7.52 4.76 -4.58
N ASP A 10 6.97 5.66 -3.78
CA ASP A 10 7.02 7.09 -4.07
C ASP A 10 7.99 7.77 -3.11
N ARG A 11 9.02 8.41 -3.66
CA ARG A 11 10.04 9.11 -2.87
C ARG A 11 9.46 10.26 -2.04
N ARG A 12 8.34 10.83 -2.46
CA ARG A 12 7.67 11.90 -1.72
C ARG A 12 7.20 11.47 -0.34
N TYR A 13 7.04 10.17 -0.13
CA TYR A 13 6.59 9.60 1.14
C TYR A 13 7.72 9.02 1.96
N GLN A 14 8.97 9.44 1.71
CA GLN A 14 10.14 8.91 2.39
C GLN A 14 10.60 9.73 3.61
N GLY A 15 9.77 10.59 4.16
CA GLY A 15 10.07 11.30 5.39
C GLY A 15 10.14 10.37 6.60
N SER A 16 9.18 10.54 7.52
CA SER A 16 9.06 9.66 8.69
C SER A 16 8.63 8.23 8.33
N LEU A 17 8.09 8.03 7.11
CA LEU A 17 7.67 6.74 6.58
C LEU A 17 8.65 6.23 5.52
N LYS A 18 9.94 6.28 5.82
CA LYS A 18 10.97 5.80 4.89
C LYS A 18 10.65 4.40 4.40
N HIS A 19 10.80 4.21 3.09
CA HIS A 19 10.64 2.92 2.42
C HIS A 19 9.20 2.39 2.39
N SER A 20 8.25 3.27 2.60
CA SER A 20 6.85 2.95 2.40
C SER A 20 6.51 2.95 0.91
N GLY A 21 5.44 2.28 0.58
CA GLY A 21 4.91 2.26 -0.78
C GLY A 21 3.42 2.10 -0.76
N VAL A 22 2.85 2.03 -1.95
CA VAL A 22 1.41 1.84 -2.12
C VAL A 22 1.13 0.74 -3.13
N ILE A 23 0.06 -0.01 -2.91
CA ILE A 23 -0.49 -0.94 -3.89
C ILE A 23 -1.71 -0.29 -4.50
N ILE A 24 -1.72 -0.19 -5.82
CA ILE A 24 -2.79 0.46 -6.57
C ILE A 24 -3.38 -0.48 -7.60
N PRO A 25 -4.69 -0.42 -7.86
CA PRO A 25 -5.26 -1.11 -9.01
C PRO A 25 -4.84 -0.41 -10.30
N VAL A 26 -4.66 -1.18 -11.37
CA VAL A 26 -4.38 -0.63 -12.71
C VAL A 26 -5.60 0.14 -13.22
N ALA A 27 -6.81 -0.40 -12.99
CA ALA A 27 -8.04 0.30 -13.32
C ALA A 27 -8.26 1.50 -12.40
N HIS A 28 -8.86 2.55 -12.91
CA HIS A 28 -9.17 3.72 -12.09
C HIS A 28 -10.30 3.38 -11.12
N ARG A 29 -9.95 3.27 -9.83
CA ARG A 29 -10.90 3.08 -8.72
C ARG A 29 -10.65 4.19 -7.73
N GLU A 30 -11.69 4.88 -7.34
CA GLU A 30 -11.56 6.04 -6.47
C GLU A 30 -11.18 5.63 -5.03
N THR A 31 -11.85 4.61 -4.50
CA THR A 31 -11.60 4.10 -3.15
C THR A 31 -11.54 2.57 -3.13
N VAL A 32 -11.15 2.01 -1.97
CA VAL A 32 -11.13 0.56 -1.75
C VAL A 32 -12.53 -0.04 -1.96
N PHE A 33 -13.58 0.73 -1.71
CA PHE A 33 -14.96 0.24 -1.83
C PHE A 33 -15.38 0.01 -3.29
N ASP A 34 -14.63 0.57 -4.24
CA ASP A 34 -14.91 0.42 -5.67
C ASP A 34 -14.13 -0.75 -6.30
N LEU A 35 -13.24 -1.38 -5.56
CA LEU A 35 -12.47 -2.51 -6.07
C LEU A 35 -13.36 -3.71 -6.36
N THR A 36 -13.07 -4.41 -7.46
CA THR A 36 -13.69 -5.70 -7.72
C THR A 36 -13.14 -6.75 -6.78
N GLY A 37 -13.86 -7.88 -6.63
CA GLY A 37 -13.35 -8.99 -5.83
C GLY A 37 -12.00 -9.52 -6.33
N ALA A 38 -11.81 -9.56 -7.65
CA ALA A 38 -10.53 -9.96 -8.25
C ALA A 38 -9.41 -8.98 -7.89
N GLU A 39 -9.69 -7.68 -7.90
CA GLU A 39 -8.72 -6.65 -7.50
C GLU A 39 -8.37 -6.75 -6.02
N VAL A 40 -9.35 -7.01 -5.16
CA VAL A 40 -9.10 -7.22 -3.72
C VAL A 40 -8.19 -8.43 -3.51
N ALA A 41 -8.49 -9.55 -4.15
CA ALA A 41 -7.67 -10.76 -4.05
C ALA A 41 -6.24 -10.52 -4.55
N ALA A 42 -6.10 -9.85 -5.70
CA ALA A 42 -4.80 -9.51 -6.26
C ALA A 42 -4.00 -8.58 -5.32
N THR A 43 -4.69 -7.61 -4.72
CA THR A 43 -4.06 -6.68 -3.76
C THR A 43 -3.47 -7.44 -2.58
N PHE A 44 -4.21 -8.37 -1.99
CA PHE A 44 -3.73 -9.13 -0.84
C PHE A 44 -2.61 -10.12 -1.21
N ARG A 45 -2.66 -10.72 -2.39
CA ARG A 45 -1.55 -11.55 -2.88
C ARG A 45 -0.27 -10.73 -3.00
N LEU A 46 -0.37 -9.54 -3.62
CA LEU A 46 0.79 -8.66 -3.78
C LEU A 46 1.28 -8.12 -2.43
N LEU A 47 0.37 -7.79 -1.53
CA LEU A 47 0.72 -7.31 -0.18
C LEU A 47 1.60 -8.32 0.56
N ARG A 48 1.27 -9.61 0.49
CA ARG A 48 2.07 -10.67 1.12
C ARG A 48 3.47 -10.75 0.52
N ARG A 49 3.58 -10.58 -0.79
CA ARG A 49 4.88 -10.58 -1.48
C ARG A 49 5.70 -9.34 -1.10
N VAL A 50 5.07 -8.18 -1.03
CA VAL A 50 5.71 -6.94 -0.61
C VAL A 50 6.21 -7.07 0.83
N LYS A 51 5.38 -7.63 1.71
CA LYS A 51 5.78 -7.87 3.10
C LYS A 51 7.00 -8.78 3.18
N ALA A 52 7.00 -9.89 2.45
CA ALA A 52 8.15 -10.81 2.43
C ALA A 52 9.43 -10.12 1.97
N TRP A 53 9.31 -9.29 0.93
CA TRP A 53 10.44 -8.51 0.44
C TRP A 53 10.92 -7.49 1.48
N MET A 54 10.01 -6.76 2.11
CA MET A 54 10.37 -5.78 3.15
C MET A 54 10.99 -6.45 4.38
N ASP A 55 10.48 -7.60 4.78
CA ASP A 55 11.04 -8.36 5.90
C ASP A 55 12.50 -8.75 5.63
N ALA A 56 12.79 -9.21 4.41
CA ALA A 56 14.14 -9.61 4.01
C ALA A 56 15.10 -8.42 3.91
N GLU A 57 14.62 -7.31 3.35
CA GLU A 57 15.50 -6.14 3.08
C GLU A 57 15.71 -5.26 4.31
N PHE A 58 14.70 -5.12 5.16
CA PHE A 58 14.71 -4.07 6.18
C PHE A 58 14.52 -4.58 7.60
N SER A 59 14.08 -5.81 7.77
CA SER A 59 13.77 -6.39 9.09
C SER A 59 12.96 -5.44 9.97
N PRO A 60 11.78 -4.97 9.51
CA PRO A 60 11.00 -4.03 10.30
C PRO A 60 10.42 -4.69 11.55
N ASP A 61 10.10 -3.87 12.55
CA ASP A 61 9.47 -4.34 13.78
C ASP A 61 7.96 -4.45 13.65
N GLY A 62 7.38 -3.81 12.67
CA GLY A 62 5.94 -3.87 12.39
C GLY A 62 5.56 -3.11 11.14
N TYR A 63 4.27 -3.09 10.87
CA TYR A 63 3.71 -2.46 9.67
C TYR A 63 2.45 -1.66 10.01
N ASN A 64 2.24 -0.59 9.24
CA ASN A 64 0.93 0.04 9.12
C ASN A 64 0.43 -0.20 7.72
N VAL A 65 -0.77 -0.75 7.60
CA VAL A 65 -1.37 -1.10 6.31
C VAL A 65 -2.79 -0.56 6.29
N GLY A 66 -3.16 0.17 5.26
CA GLY A 66 -4.52 0.66 5.16
C GLY A 66 -4.75 1.64 4.02
N TRP A 67 -6.02 1.92 3.78
CA TRP A 67 -6.50 2.89 2.81
C TRP A 67 -7.08 4.10 3.52
N ASN A 68 -6.88 5.28 2.93
CA ASN A 68 -7.63 6.48 3.29
C ASN A 68 -8.74 6.66 2.26
N CYS A 69 -9.98 6.85 2.71
CA CYS A 69 -11.12 6.94 1.83
C CYS A 69 -11.86 8.27 2.06
N GLY A 70 -12.00 9.06 0.99
CA GLY A 70 -12.61 10.37 1.04
C GLY A 70 -11.71 11.42 1.70
N ARG A 71 -12.06 12.69 1.55
CA ARG A 71 -11.25 13.79 2.09
C ARG A 71 -11.13 13.75 3.60
N VAL A 72 -12.24 13.52 4.27
CA VAL A 72 -12.27 13.48 5.74
C VAL A 72 -11.45 12.31 6.27
N GLY A 73 -11.37 11.23 5.49
CA GLY A 73 -10.51 10.08 5.80
C GLY A 73 -9.04 10.28 5.46
N GLY A 74 -8.68 11.45 4.92
CA GLY A 74 -7.30 11.77 4.59
C GLY A 74 -6.87 11.39 3.17
N GLN A 75 -7.81 11.06 2.29
CA GLN A 75 -7.49 10.74 0.92
C GLN A 75 -7.11 12.01 0.14
N GLU A 76 -5.87 12.05 -0.35
CA GLU A 76 -5.36 13.18 -1.12
C GLU A 76 -5.55 13.00 -2.63
N LEU A 77 -5.34 11.78 -3.12
CA LEU A 77 -5.52 11.42 -4.52
C LEU A 77 -6.71 10.49 -4.65
N PHE A 78 -7.58 10.77 -5.61
CA PHE A 78 -8.81 9.99 -5.82
C PHE A 78 -8.54 8.77 -6.71
N HIS A 79 -7.58 7.96 -6.30
CA HIS A 79 -7.25 6.65 -6.84
C HIS A 79 -6.93 5.77 -5.64
N ALA A 80 -7.58 4.64 -5.51
CA ALA A 80 -7.44 3.75 -4.35
C ALA A 80 -5.97 3.36 -4.16
N ARG A 81 -5.45 3.57 -2.96
CA ARG A 81 -4.04 3.33 -2.63
C ARG A 81 -3.96 2.65 -1.28
N LEU A 82 -3.53 1.40 -1.29
CA LEU A 82 -3.22 0.69 -0.06
C LEU A 82 -1.83 1.13 0.39
N HIS A 83 -1.78 1.89 1.45
CA HIS A 83 -0.52 2.31 2.05
C HIS A 83 0.10 1.17 2.82
N VAL A 84 1.37 0.89 2.53
CA VAL A 84 2.16 -0.14 3.22
C VAL A 84 3.37 0.56 3.82
N GLY A 85 3.31 0.83 5.12
CA GLY A 85 4.38 1.51 5.84
C GLY A 85 5.05 0.57 6.83
N ARG A 86 6.37 0.45 6.76
CA ARG A 86 7.13 -0.32 7.73
C ARG A 86 7.56 0.56 8.90
N ARG A 87 7.58 -0.05 10.08
CA ARG A 87 7.87 0.65 11.33
C ARG A 87 9.02 0.00 12.08
N LYS A 88 9.78 0.83 12.78
CA LYS A 88 10.79 0.40 13.74
C LYS A 88 10.41 0.87 15.13
N TRP A 89 10.82 0.12 16.14
CA TRP A 89 10.69 0.58 17.52
C TRP A 89 11.44 1.89 17.70
N ILE A 90 10.80 2.82 18.38
CA ILE A 90 11.46 4.07 18.79
C ILE A 90 12.38 3.72 19.95
N ARG A 91 13.65 4.11 19.82
CA ARG A 91 14.66 3.83 20.83
C ARG A 91 15.25 5.11 21.38
#